data_c4e97503d42e4059256db22277d048a5
#
_entry.id   c4e97503d42e4059256db22277d048a5
#
_cell.length_a   1.000
_cell.length_b   1.000
_cell.length_c   1.000
_cell.angle_alpha   90.00
_cell.angle_beta   90.00
_cell.angle_gamma   90.00
#
_symmetry.space_group_name_H-M   'P 1'
#
loop_
_entity.id
_entity.type
_entity.pdbx_description
1 polymer ?
#
loop_
_entity_poly.entity_id
_entity_poly.type
_entity_poly.pdbx_seq_one_letter_code
_entity_poly.pdbx_strand_id
1 'polypeptide(L)'
;IKNTGWSFLGLAASGSLLGSCAAGSKEAKKKMPSASDLKMYWGDLHNHCNITYGHGDMRDAFEAAKGQLDFVSVTPHAMWPDIPGADDPRLKWVIDYHTGAFKRLREGGYEKYVKMSNEYNKEGEFLTFIGYEAHSMEHGDHVALNYDLDAPLVECTSIEDWKEKAKGHKVFV
;
A
#
# COMPACT_ATOMS: atom_id res chain seq x y z
N ILE A 1 11.35 -11.34 3.73
CA ILE A 1 12.72 -10.83 3.52
C ILE A 1 13.44 -11.04 4.85
N LYS A 2 14.46 -11.93 4.87
CA LYS A 2 15.22 -12.27 6.07
C LYS A 2 16.24 -11.18 6.35
N ASN A 3 16.29 -10.71 7.60
CA ASN A 3 17.30 -9.82 8.14
C ASN A 3 18.70 -10.41 8.00
N THR A 4 19.62 -9.67 7.41
CA THR A 4 21.06 -9.91 7.51
C THR A 4 21.64 -8.93 8.51
N GLY A 5 21.92 -9.42 9.72
CA GLY A 5 22.74 -8.73 10.68
C GLY A 5 24.22 -8.93 10.32
N TRP A 6 24.96 -7.84 10.26
CA TRP A 6 26.41 -7.85 10.13
C TRP A 6 27.03 -7.80 11.54
N SER A 7 27.83 -8.78 11.87
CA SER A 7 28.75 -8.69 13.01
C SER A 7 30.14 -9.07 12.55
N PHE A 8 31.05 -8.14 12.64
CA PHE A 8 32.50 -8.36 12.53
C PHE A 8 33.08 -8.78 13.86
N LEU A 9 33.96 -9.79 13.85
CA LEU A 9 35.11 -10.03 14.76
C LEU A 9 35.69 -11.39 14.37
N GLY A 10 36.86 -11.52 13.90
CA GLY A 10 38.16 -11.30 14.47
C GLY A 10 38.90 -12.63 14.67
N LEU A 11 40.01 -12.81 13.96
CA LEU A 11 41.02 -13.88 13.88
C LEU A 11 41.21 -14.80 15.11
N ALA A 12 41.46 -16.07 14.87
CA ALA A 12 42.70 -16.77 15.24
C ALA A 12 42.75 -18.20 14.68
N ALA A 13 43.92 -18.59 14.22
CA ALA A 13 44.24 -19.83 13.55
C ALA A 13 44.46 -20.99 14.53
N SER A 14 44.19 -22.21 14.05
CA SER A 14 45.09 -23.36 14.05
C SER A 14 44.33 -24.67 13.83
N GLY A 15 44.69 -25.36 12.83
CA GLY A 15 44.79 -26.73 12.44
C GLY A 15 43.89 -27.81 13.05
N SER A 16 43.25 -28.54 12.21
CA SER A 16 43.47 -30.02 12.02
C SER A 16 42.40 -30.60 11.09
N LEU A 17 42.84 -31.33 10.14
CA LEU A 17 42.09 -32.21 9.23
C LEU A 17 41.17 -33.16 10.00
N LEU A 18 39.92 -33.23 9.58
CA LEU A 18 39.18 -34.51 9.43
C LEU A 18 37.92 -34.24 8.62
N GLY A 19 37.73 -35.01 7.58
CA GLY A 19 36.66 -34.88 6.62
C GLY A 19 35.27 -35.05 7.26
N SER A 20 34.39 -34.14 6.94
CA SER A 20 32.97 -34.34 7.15
C SER A 20 32.29 -34.03 5.81
N CYS A 21 31.67 -35.07 5.26
CA CYS A 21 30.82 -34.93 4.10
C CYS A 21 29.72 -33.91 4.39
N ALA A 22 29.90 -32.69 3.90
CA ALA A 22 28.83 -31.74 3.83
C ALA A 22 27.79 -32.26 2.84
N ALA A 23 26.71 -32.84 3.35
CA ALA A 23 25.50 -33.07 2.58
C ALA A 23 24.97 -31.67 2.19
N GLY A 24 25.38 -31.22 1.01
CA GLY A 24 24.85 -30.01 0.41
C GLY A 24 23.35 -30.21 0.23
N SER A 25 22.54 -29.52 1.02
CA SER A 25 21.13 -29.37 0.75
C SER A 25 21.01 -28.73 -0.63
N LYS A 26 20.67 -29.52 -1.64
CA LYS A 26 20.30 -29.04 -2.95
C LYS A 26 19.02 -28.23 -2.74
N GLU A 27 19.15 -26.93 -2.62
CA GLU A 27 17.98 -26.06 -2.81
C GLU A 27 17.39 -26.42 -4.15
N ALA A 28 16.21 -27.02 -4.13
CA ALA A 28 15.48 -27.35 -5.33
C ALA A 28 15.22 -26.01 -6.04
N LYS A 29 15.89 -25.75 -7.13
CA LYS A 29 15.64 -24.58 -7.97
C LYS A 29 14.17 -24.62 -8.32
N LYS A 30 13.38 -23.71 -7.75
CA LYS A 30 11.96 -23.57 -8.03
C LYS A 30 11.84 -23.36 -9.55
N LYS A 31 11.28 -24.34 -10.24
CA LYS A 31 11.11 -24.29 -11.70
C LYS A 31 10.25 -23.06 -12.01
N MET A 32 10.76 -22.15 -12.81
CA MET A 32 9.96 -21.03 -13.29
C MET A 32 8.76 -21.60 -14.06
N PRO A 33 7.55 -21.03 -13.84
CA PRO A 33 6.37 -21.43 -14.60
C PRO A 33 6.61 -21.19 -16.09
N SER A 34 6.07 -22.05 -16.94
CA SER A 34 6.08 -21.82 -18.39
C SER A 34 5.11 -20.68 -18.72
N ALA A 35 5.27 -20.05 -19.88
CA ALA A 35 4.35 -19.00 -20.30
C ALA A 35 2.89 -19.48 -20.38
N SER A 36 2.66 -20.77 -20.63
CA SER A 36 1.34 -21.40 -20.64
C SER A 36 0.72 -21.55 -19.25
N ASP A 37 1.52 -21.48 -18.18
CA ASP A 37 1.07 -21.62 -16.79
C ASP A 37 0.75 -20.27 -16.15
N LEU A 38 1.05 -19.16 -16.85
CA LEU A 38 0.78 -17.81 -16.39
C LEU A 38 -0.67 -17.43 -16.73
N LYS A 39 -1.35 -16.83 -15.74
CA LYS A 39 -2.65 -16.18 -15.93
C LYS A 39 -2.45 -14.67 -15.92
N MET A 40 -3.16 -13.98 -16.76
CA MET A 40 -3.18 -12.52 -16.81
C MET A 40 -4.37 -12.02 -16.02
N TYR A 41 -4.16 -11.02 -15.20
CA TYR A 41 -5.19 -10.33 -14.43
C TYR A 41 -5.12 -8.84 -14.71
N TRP A 42 -6.28 -8.21 -14.77
CA TRP A 42 -6.42 -6.78 -15.04
C TRP A 42 -6.95 -6.07 -13.80
N GLY A 43 -6.33 -4.97 -13.44
CA GLY A 43 -6.75 -4.21 -12.26
C GLY A 43 -6.37 -2.76 -12.31
N ASP A 44 -7.00 -1.99 -11.43
CA ASP A 44 -6.70 -0.59 -11.19
C ASP A 44 -6.39 -0.40 -9.70
N LEU A 45 -5.22 0.09 -9.40
CA LEU A 45 -4.73 0.28 -8.03
C LEU A 45 -4.72 1.75 -7.60
N HIS A 46 -5.19 2.65 -8.45
CA HIS A 46 -5.23 4.08 -8.15
C HIS A 46 -6.44 4.75 -8.82
N ASN A 47 -7.52 4.85 -8.10
CA ASN A 47 -8.72 5.57 -8.56
C ASN A 47 -9.44 6.27 -7.40
N HIS A 48 -10.34 7.19 -7.74
CA HIS A 48 -11.00 8.06 -6.79
C HIS A 48 -12.51 8.10 -6.98
N CYS A 49 -13.22 8.31 -5.86
CA CYS A 49 -14.66 8.55 -5.85
C CYS A 49 -15.00 9.68 -4.87
N ASN A 50 -16.26 9.95 -4.65
CA ASN A 50 -16.73 11.06 -3.83
C ASN A 50 -16.47 10.95 -2.31
N ILE A 51 -15.86 9.87 -1.86
CA ILE A 51 -15.48 9.72 -0.44
C ILE A 51 -14.52 10.84 0.00
N THR A 52 -13.67 11.31 -0.91
CA THR A 52 -12.85 12.50 -0.74
C THR A 52 -13.18 13.56 -1.77
N TYR A 53 -12.48 13.64 -2.90
CA TYR A 53 -12.77 14.61 -3.95
C TYR A 53 -12.72 14.03 -5.38
N GLY A 54 -13.08 12.76 -5.53
CA GLY A 54 -13.41 12.19 -6.84
C GLY A 54 -14.89 12.39 -7.19
N HIS A 55 -15.27 11.93 -8.35
CA HIS A 55 -16.66 11.92 -8.82
C HIS A 55 -17.29 10.54 -8.62
N GLY A 56 -18.63 10.53 -8.54
CA GLY A 56 -19.40 9.30 -8.43
C GLY A 56 -19.41 8.69 -7.05
N ASP A 57 -20.43 7.88 -6.78
CA ASP A 57 -20.55 7.18 -5.52
C ASP A 57 -19.51 6.06 -5.40
N MET A 58 -19.08 5.77 -4.19
CA MET A 58 -18.11 4.72 -3.93
C MET A 58 -18.62 3.34 -4.38
N ARG A 59 -19.91 3.04 -4.22
CA ARG A 59 -20.52 1.80 -4.68
C ARG A 59 -20.46 1.69 -6.20
N ASP A 60 -20.78 2.77 -6.91
CA ASP A 60 -20.72 2.81 -8.37
C ASP A 60 -19.29 2.57 -8.88
N ALA A 61 -18.28 3.08 -8.17
CA ALA A 61 -16.87 2.83 -8.49
C ALA A 61 -16.52 1.33 -8.38
N PHE A 62 -16.93 0.65 -7.31
CA PHE A 62 -16.71 -0.78 -7.14
C PHE A 62 -17.51 -1.61 -8.17
N GLU A 63 -18.76 -1.27 -8.45
CA GLU A 63 -19.57 -1.97 -9.47
C GLU A 63 -18.96 -1.82 -10.88
N ALA A 64 -18.52 -0.61 -11.23
CA ALA A 64 -17.87 -0.36 -12.51
C ALA A 64 -16.56 -1.15 -12.64
N ALA A 65 -15.73 -1.16 -11.59
CA ALA A 65 -14.50 -1.94 -11.55
C ALA A 65 -14.77 -3.44 -11.67
N LYS A 66 -15.69 -3.97 -10.87
CA LYS A 66 -16.06 -5.40 -10.89
C LYS A 66 -16.58 -5.87 -12.25
N GLY A 67 -17.22 -4.98 -13.00
CA GLY A 67 -17.71 -5.31 -14.35
C GLY A 67 -16.61 -5.43 -15.42
N GLN A 68 -15.39 -5.03 -15.13
CA GLN A 68 -14.31 -4.88 -16.13
C GLN A 68 -12.95 -5.41 -15.69
N LEU A 69 -12.71 -5.55 -14.38
CA LEU A 69 -11.41 -5.82 -13.79
C LEU A 69 -11.45 -7.05 -12.90
N ASP A 70 -10.29 -7.65 -12.66
CA ASP A 70 -10.10 -8.74 -11.70
C ASP A 70 -9.84 -8.23 -10.28
N PHE A 71 -9.29 -7.01 -10.17
CA PHE A 71 -9.01 -6.40 -8.88
C PHE A 71 -9.02 -4.87 -8.93
N VAL A 72 -9.26 -4.24 -7.77
CA VAL A 72 -9.27 -2.77 -7.63
C VAL A 72 -8.79 -2.32 -6.26
N SER A 73 -8.22 -1.12 -6.19
CA SER A 73 -8.14 -0.33 -4.98
C SER A 73 -8.67 1.08 -5.24
N VAL A 74 -9.73 1.44 -4.55
CA VAL A 74 -10.12 2.85 -4.46
C VAL A 74 -9.18 3.50 -3.45
N THR A 75 -8.49 4.57 -3.85
CA THR A 75 -7.46 5.22 -3.05
C THR A 75 -7.89 6.62 -2.64
N PRO A 76 -8.70 6.75 -1.58
CA PRO A 76 -9.12 8.07 -1.12
C PRO A 76 -7.91 8.93 -0.76
N HIS A 77 -7.97 10.23 -1.08
CA HIS A 77 -6.96 11.19 -0.68
C HIS A 77 -6.96 11.33 0.85
N ALA A 78 -5.84 11.04 1.49
CA ALA A 78 -5.81 10.84 2.92
C ALA A 78 -5.17 11.98 3.69
N MET A 79 -4.02 12.45 3.25
CA MET A 79 -3.21 13.42 3.97
C MET A 79 -2.27 14.18 3.06
N TRP A 80 -1.83 15.34 3.55
CA TRP A 80 -0.80 16.15 2.93
C TRP A 80 0.06 16.76 4.04
N PRO A 81 1.10 16.07 4.52
CA PRO A 81 1.90 16.51 5.67
C PRO A 81 2.60 17.86 5.47
N ASP A 82 3.04 18.11 4.25
CA ASP A 82 3.77 19.32 3.83
C ASP A 82 2.88 20.27 3.02
N ILE A 83 1.55 20.28 3.27
CA ILE A 83 0.61 21.19 2.60
C ILE A 83 1.07 22.63 2.78
N PRO A 84 1.12 23.45 1.71
CA PRO A 84 1.51 24.85 1.83
C PRO A 84 0.67 25.58 2.87
N GLY A 85 1.30 26.47 3.64
CA GLY A 85 0.60 27.27 4.62
C GLY A 85 -0.50 28.12 3.97
N ALA A 86 -1.57 28.39 4.74
CA ALA A 86 -2.73 29.16 4.28
C ALA A 86 -2.42 30.66 4.07
N ASP A 87 -1.15 31.04 4.14
CA ASP A 87 -0.71 32.45 4.07
C ASP A 87 -0.81 33.05 2.65
N ASP A 88 -0.87 32.18 1.62
CA ASP A 88 -1.12 32.64 0.25
C ASP A 88 -2.61 32.59 -0.06
N PRO A 89 -3.28 33.76 -0.18
CA PRO A 89 -4.72 33.80 -0.47
C PRO A 89 -5.11 33.09 -1.78
N ARG A 90 -4.17 32.94 -2.72
CA ARG A 90 -4.41 32.27 -4.00
C ARG A 90 -4.54 30.75 -3.84
N LEU A 91 -3.92 30.18 -2.80
CA LEU A 91 -3.94 28.76 -2.51
C LEU A 91 -5.02 28.35 -1.50
N LYS A 92 -5.64 29.33 -0.83
CA LYS A 92 -6.60 29.06 0.24
C LYS A 92 -7.70 28.09 -0.18
N TRP A 93 -8.28 28.26 -1.35
CA TRP A 93 -9.35 27.39 -1.83
C TRP A 93 -8.90 25.93 -2.03
N VAL A 94 -7.66 25.71 -2.51
CA VAL A 94 -7.06 24.38 -2.67
C VAL A 94 -6.86 23.74 -1.30
N ILE A 95 -6.29 24.50 -0.37
CA ILE A 95 -6.01 24.03 0.99
C ILE A 95 -7.32 23.66 1.72
N ASP A 96 -8.34 24.53 1.64
CA ASP A 96 -9.66 24.27 2.25
C ASP A 96 -10.32 23.01 1.64
N TYR A 97 -10.18 22.83 0.31
CA TYR A 97 -10.73 21.69 -0.40
C TYR A 97 -10.11 20.38 0.05
N HIS A 98 -8.78 20.30 0.09
CA HIS A 98 -8.04 19.13 0.54
C HIS A 98 -8.27 18.81 2.02
N THR A 99 -8.16 19.82 2.88
CA THR A 99 -8.40 19.65 4.33
C THR A 99 -9.82 19.18 4.61
N GLY A 100 -10.80 19.70 3.89
CA GLY A 100 -12.20 19.24 3.98
C GLY A 100 -12.37 17.78 3.58
N ALA A 101 -11.67 17.33 2.52
CA ALA A 101 -11.70 15.95 2.10
C ALA A 101 -11.05 15.01 3.12
N PHE A 102 -9.88 15.36 3.64
CA PHE A 102 -9.18 14.57 4.66
C PHE A 102 -9.99 14.48 5.95
N LYS A 103 -10.69 15.57 6.34
CA LYS A 103 -11.60 15.57 7.47
C LYS A 103 -12.73 14.56 7.28
N ARG A 104 -13.41 14.59 6.12
CA ARG A 104 -14.48 13.61 5.83
C ARG A 104 -14.00 12.17 5.90
N LEU A 105 -12.79 11.91 5.41
CA LEU A 105 -12.20 10.56 5.48
C LEU A 105 -12.03 10.11 6.94
N ARG A 106 -11.48 10.97 7.80
CA ARG A 106 -11.27 10.69 9.23
C ARG A 106 -12.56 10.56 10.03
N GLU A 107 -13.57 11.33 9.69
CA GLU A 107 -14.88 11.34 10.38
C GLU A 107 -15.79 10.18 9.91
N GLY A 108 -15.26 8.98 9.80
CA GLY A 108 -15.97 7.76 9.47
C GLY A 108 -16.01 7.41 7.98
N GLY A 109 -15.42 8.24 7.13
CA GLY A 109 -15.30 7.93 5.69
C GLY A 109 -14.42 6.71 5.44
N TYR A 110 -13.28 6.64 6.12
CA TYR A 110 -12.36 5.51 5.96
C TYR A 110 -12.98 4.17 6.42
N GLU A 111 -13.69 4.17 7.54
CA GLU A 111 -14.40 2.98 8.02
C GLU A 111 -15.46 2.49 7.01
N LYS A 112 -16.21 3.43 6.42
CA LYS A 112 -17.18 3.11 5.36
C LYS A 112 -16.50 2.53 4.13
N TYR A 113 -15.35 3.09 3.77
CA TYR A 113 -14.55 2.60 2.65
C TYR A 113 -14.04 1.18 2.90
N VAL A 114 -13.41 0.93 4.05
CA VAL A 114 -12.92 -0.41 4.43
C VAL A 114 -14.04 -1.43 4.41
N LYS A 115 -15.19 -1.08 5.00
CA LYS A 115 -16.37 -1.96 5.01
C LYS A 115 -16.84 -2.28 3.59
N MET A 116 -16.99 -1.28 2.74
CA MET A 116 -17.46 -1.48 1.37
C MET A 116 -16.45 -2.27 0.53
N SER A 117 -15.17 -1.97 0.66
CA SER A 117 -14.12 -2.74 0.00
C SER A 117 -14.22 -4.22 0.36
N ASN A 118 -14.40 -4.55 1.64
CA ASN A 118 -14.57 -5.92 2.11
C ASN A 118 -15.86 -6.59 1.61
N GLU A 119 -16.95 -5.84 1.44
CA GLU A 119 -18.19 -6.36 0.84
C GLU A 119 -17.99 -6.86 -0.60
N TYR A 120 -17.11 -6.17 -1.35
CA TYR A 120 -16.79 -6.52 -2.74
C TYR A 120 -15.69 -7.56 -2.87
N ASN A 121 -14.84 -7.74 -1.86
CA ASN A 121 -13.69 -8.65 -1.92
C ASN A 121 -14.14 -10.11 -1.89
N LYS A 122 -13.99 -10.82 -3.02
CA LYS A 122 -14.36 -12.22 -3.17
C LYS A 122 -13.25 -12.99 -3.86
N GLU A 123 -12.60 -13.85 -3.11
CA GLU A 123 -11.52 -14.70 -3.64
C GLU A 123 -12.01 -15.52 -4.84
N GLY A 124 -11.22 -15.49 -5.92
CA GLY A 124 -11.52 -16.18 -7.16
C GLY A 124 -12.52 -15.49 -8.10
N GLU A 125 -13.14 -14.39 -7.66
CA GLU A 125 -14.09 -13.61 -8.46
C GLU A 125 -13.58 -12.19 -8.71
N PHE A 126 -13.38 -11.41 -7.65
CA PHE A 126 -12.95 -10.02 -7.71
C PHE A 126 -12.26 -9.63 -6.41
N LEU A 127 -11.04 -9.12 -6.50
CA LEU A 127 -10.26 -8.74 -5.32
C LEU A 127 -10.27 -7.23 -5.11
N THR A 128 -10.29 -6.83 -3.85
CA THR A 128 -10.12 -5.44 -3.46
C THR A 128 -8.94 -5.30 -2.52
N PHE A 129 -8.23 -4.19 -2.65
CA PHE A 129 -7.16 -3.81 -1.73
C PHE A 129 -7.57 -2.56 -0.97
N ILE A 130 -7.25 -2.52 0.31
CA ILE A 130 -7.43 -1.30 1.10
C ILE A 130 -6.27 -0.36 0.80
N GLY A 131 -6.57 0.80 0.24
CA GLY A 131 -5.56 1.77 -0.15
C GLY A 131 -5.93 3.19 0.23
N TYR A 132 -4.98 4.08 0.11
CA TYR A 132 -5.17 5.53 0.19
C TYR A 132 -4.00 6.24 -0.47
N GLU A 133 -4.21 7.50 -0.81
CA GLU A 133 -3.19 8.36 -1.38
C GLU A 133 -2.75 9.42 -0.39
N ALA A 134 -1.45 9.51 -0.19
CA ALA A 134 -0.80 10.58 0.58
C ALA A 134 -0.11 11.55 -0.38
N HIS A 135 -0.34 12.84 -0.20
CA HIS A 135 0.28 13.89 -1.01
C HIS A 135 1.54 14.42 -0.35
N SER A 136 2.53 14.80 -1.15
CA SER A 136 3.71 15.52 -0.68
C SER A 136 4.24 16.43 -1.77
N MET A 137 4.50 17.69 -1.40
CA MET A 137 5.16 18.66 -2.28
C MET A 137 6.63 18.31 -2.51
N GLU A 138 7.28 17.74 -1.50
CA GLU A 138 8.69 17.39 -1.55
C GLU A 138 8.96 16.08 -2.28
N HIS A 139 8.08 15.08 -2.06
CA HIS A 139 8.33 13.70 -2.51
C HIS A 139 7.35 13.21 -3.58
N GLY A 140 6.34 14.01 -3.95
CA GLY A 140 5.26 13.60 -4.85
C GLY A 140 4.18 12.78 -4.13
N ASP A 141 3.20 12.32 -4.90
CA ASP A 141 2.08 11.56 -4.36
C ASP A 141 2.43 10.08 -4.22
N HIS A 142 1.98 9.47 -3.14
CA HIS A 142 2.23 8.08 -2.81
C HIS A 142 0.94 7.33 -2.57
N VAL A 143 0.78 6.19 -3.24
CA VAL A 143 -0.33 5.28 -3.01
C VAL A 143 0.10 4.17 -2.07
N ALA A 144 -0.53 4.10 -0.91
CA ALA A 144 -0.37 2.99 0.02
C ALA A 144 -1.42 1.92 -0.25
N LEU A 145 -0.99 0.69 -0.52
CA LEU A 145 -1.86 -0.47 -0.71
C LEU A 145 -1.62 -1.47 0.39
N ASN A 146 -2.67 -1.90 1.05
CA ASN A 146 -2.59 -2.84 2.14
C ASN A 146 -3.12 -4.21 1.73
N TYR A 147 -2.43 -5.26 2.15
CA TYR A 147 -2.89 -6.63 2.01
C TYR A 147 -3.88 -7.06 3.09
N ASP A 148 -3.86 -6.36 4.23
CA ASP A 148 -4.77 -6.65 5.33
C ASP A 148 -6.08 -5.89 5.11
N LEU A 149 -7.20 -6.60 5.17
CA LEU A 149 -8.53 -6.07 4.87
C LEU A 149 -9.11 -5.17 5.98
N ASP A 150 -8.41 -5.05 7.09
CA ASP A 150 -8.71 -4.18 8.23
C ASP A 150 -7.59 -3.14 8.48
N ALA A 151 -6.75 -2.93 7.47
CA ALA A 151 -5.62 -2.03 7.58
C ALA A 151 -6.04 -0.62 8.02
N PRO A 152 -5.33 -0.02 8.99
CA PRO A 152 -5.64 1.32 9.45
C PRO A 152 -5.21 2.38 8.45
N LEU A 153 -5.85 3.54 8.50
CA LEU A 153 -5.33 4.76 7.91
C LEU A 153 -4.11 5.21 8.73
N VAL A 154 -2.92 5.12 8.17
CA VAL A 154 -1.69 5.56 8.85
C VAL A 154 -1.55 7.07 8.66
N GLU A 155 -1.91 7.84 9.68
CA GLU A 155 -1.71 9.29 9.68
C GLU A 155 -0.26 9.64 9.98
N CYS A 156 0.28 10.58 9.22
CA CYS A 156 1.69 10.96 9.31
C CYS A 156 1.87 12.48 9.16
N THR A 157 3.01 12.96 9.62
CA THR A 157 3.46 14.36 9.51
C THR A 157 4.56 14.54 8.47
N SER A 158 5.16 13.45 7.98
CA SER A 158 6.13 13.39 6.90
C SER A 158 6.14 11.99 6.29
N ILE A 159 6.83 11.81 5.17
CA ILE A 159 7.01 10.48 4.56
C ILE A 159 7.88 9.58 5.45
N GLU A 160 8.85 10.13 6.15
CA GLU A 160 9.67 9.39 7.12
C GLU A 160 8.83 8.90 8.30
N ASP A 161 7.97 9.76 8.85
CA ASP A 161 7.01 9.41 9.90
C ASP A 161 6.04 8.32 9.42
N TRP A 162 5.56 8.44 8.18
CA TRP A 162 4.73 7.41 7.56
C TRP A 162 5.45 6.06 7.47
N LYS A 163 6.68 6.03 6.95
CA LYS A 163 7.49 4.80 6.85
C LYS A 163 7.69 4.14 8.22
N GLU A 164 7.92 4.94 9.26
CA GLU A 164 8.09 4.43 10.62
C GLU A 164 6.79 3.83 11.17
N LYS A 165 5.67 4.54 11.02
CA LYS A 165 4.36 4.10 11.50
C LYS A 165 3.80 2.91 10.71
N ALA A 166 4.13 2.82 9.42
CA ALA A 166 3.73 1.70 8.58
C ALA A 166 4.51 0.41 8.85
N LYS A 167 5.60 0.46 9.63
CA LYS A 167 6.33 -0.73 10.04
C LYS A 167 5.42 -1.69 10.80
N GLY A 168 5.40 -2.93 10.38
CA GLY A 168 4.54 -3.96 10.95
C GLY A 168 3.21 -4.16 10.23
N HIS A 169 2.83 -3.26 9.34
CA HIS A 169 1.73 -3.46 8.41
C HIS A 169 2.24 -4.05 7.09
N LYS A 170 1.42 -4.86 6.44
CA LYS A 170 1.74 -5.40 5.10
C LYS A 170 1.35 -4.39 4.04
N VAL A 171 2.08 -3.30 3.98
CA VAL A 171 1.84 -2.18 3.06
C VAL A 171 2.81 -2.25 1.88
N PHE A 172 2.27 -1.96 0.72
CA PHE A 172 2.99 -1.76 -0.52
C PHE A 172 2.87 -0.28 -0.95
N VAL A 173 3.98 0.35 -1.33
CA VAL A 173 4.03 1.78 -1.72
C VAL A 173 4.78 1.94 -3.02
#